data_58cf7c2edf98718b5e163a5d84675c01
#
_entry.id   58cf7c2edf98718b5e163a5d84675c01
#
_cell.length_a   1.000
_cell.length_b   1.000
_cell.length_c   1.000
_cell.angle_alpha   90.00
_cell.angle_beta   90.00
_cell.angle_gamma   90.00
#
_symmetry.space_group_name_H-M   'P 1'
#
loop_
_entity.id
_entity.type
_entity.pdbx_description
1 polymer ?
#
loop_
_entity_poly.entity_id
_entity_poly.type
_entity_poly.pdbx_seq_one_letter_code
_entity_poly.pdbx_strand_id
1 'polypeptide(L)'
;VVAEIDPTDYKLDYDAKRASFQKASSQMQRAEKLLAKNAISMQEFETTQASYTNAKSAFENAQNTLNDTKLRAPFDGFIQKKYVENYQRVQPGQGVVCLINPAKLQVEFTIPETNISYVTSPSTIYVEFDAYKGKLFQAKVKEYVEASPDGAGVPVFLYIDDPEFDLKKYKVSVGFSCRVIVNIENDVVKEGITVPLSAVVFDNNLNSKIVFIYNPSTQKVELRKVSDEGIIV
;
A
#
# COMPACT_ATOMS: atom_id res chain seq x y z
N VAL A 1 18.20 -3.90 -12.96
CA VAL A 1 18.74 -5.01 -12.14
C VAL A 1 19.26 -4.41 -10.86
N VAL A 2 18.81 -4.92 -9.72
CA VAL A 2 19.21 -4.44 -8.38
C VAL A 2 20.21 -5.38 -7.71
N ALA A 3 20.19 -6.65 -8.08
CA ALA A 3 21.17 -7.64 -7.66
C ALA A 3 21.28 -8.75 -8.73
N GLU A 4 22.38 -9.48 -8.73
CA GLU A 4 22.61 -10.61 -9.62
C GLU A 4 23.27 -11.75 -8.83
N ILE A 5 22.75 -12.95 -9.00
CA ILE A 5 23.39 -14.19 -8.52
C ILE A 5 24.44 -14.59 -9.56
N ASP A 6 25.55 -15.21 -9.15
CA ASP A 6 26.54 -15.73 -10.09
C ASP A 6 25.87 -16.61 -11.16
N PRO A 7 25.86 -16.17 -12.42
CA PRO A 7 25.12 -16.87 -13.47
C PRO A 7 25.88 -18.03 -14.12
N THR A 8 27.12 -18.34 -13.69
CA THR A 8 28.04 -19.24 -14.40
C THR A 8 27.41 -20.61 -14.62
N ASP A 9 26.95 -21.28 -13.58
CA ASP A 9 26.37 -22.63 -13.68
C ASP A 9 25.03 -22.60 -14.43
N TYR A 10 24.21 -21.59 -14.21
CA TYR A 10 22.93 -21.40 -14.90
C TYR A 10 23.12 -21.19 -16.41
N LYS A 11 24.17 -20.47 -16.80
CA LYS A 11 24.50 -20.24 -18.19
C LYS A 11 24.99 -21.52 -18.89
N LEU A 12 25.77 -22.32 -18.18
CA LEU A 12 26.22 -23.62 -18.71
C LEU A 12 25.06 -24.58 -18.96
N ASP A 13 24.11 -24.65 -18.01
CA ASP A 13 22.90 -25.47 -18.19
C ASP A 13 22.03 -24.96 -19.34
N TYR A 14 21.80 -23.62 -19.40
CA TYR A 14 21.09 -22.99 -20.51
C TYR A 14 21.70 -23.33 -21.87
N ASP A 15 23.04 -23.24 -22.03
CA ASP A 15 23.73 -23.53 -23.29
C ASP A 15 23.59 -25.02 -23.66
N ALA A 16 23.67 -25.94 -22.70
CA ALA A 16 23.46 -27.38 -22.91
C ALA A 16 22.00 -27.69 -23.32
N LYS A 17 21.00 -27.12 -22.68
CA LYS A 17 19.59 -27.32 -23.03
C LYS A 17 19.25 -26.68 -24.37
N ARG A 18 19.83 -25.52 -24.69
CA ARG A 18 19.72 -24.88 -26.00
C ARG A 18 20.22 -25.77 -27.14
N ALA A 19 21.40 -26.38 -26.96
CA ALA A 19 21.94 -27.29 -27.96
C ALA A 19 21.04 -28.52 -28.17
N SER A 20 20.53 -29.11 -27.09
CA SER A 20 19.59 -30.23 -27.14
C SER A 20 18.28 -29.85 -27.83
N PHE A 21 17.71 -28.66 -27.53
CA PHE A 21 16.53 -28.15 -28.21
C PHE A 21 16.74 -27.90 -29.70
N GLN A 22 17.90 -27.32 -30.10
CA GLN A 22 18.25 -27.12 -31.51
C GLN A 22 18.34 -28.45 -32.27
N LYS A 23 18.92 -29.48 -31.67
CA LYS A 23 18.97 -30.84 -32.24
C LYS A 23 17.56 -31.41 -32.43
N ALA A 24 16.72 -31.37 -31.36
CA ALA A 24 15.36 -31.89 -31.41
C ALA A 24 14.49 -31.14 -32.44
N SER A 25 14.62 -29.79 -32.50
CA SER A 25 13.93 -28.97 -33.50
C SER A 25 14.30 -29.33 -34.93
N SER A 26 15.58 -29.58 -35.21
CA SER A 26 16.04 -30.03 -36.54
C SER A 26 15.53 -31.44 -36.87
N GLN A 27 15.41 -32.32 -35.88
CA GLN A 27 14.84 -33.66 -36.06
C GLN A 27 13.31 -33.58 -36.34
N MET A 28 12.61 -32.75 -35.61
CA MET A 28 11.17 -32.51 -35.80
C MET A 28 10.87 -31.99 -37.20
N GLN A 29 11.60 -30.97 -37.67
CA GLN A 29 11.43 -30.43 -39.02
C GLN A 29 11.68 -31.50 -40.12
N ARG A 30 12.62 -32.39 -39.89
CA ARG A 30 12.85 -33.52 -40.82
C ARG A 30 11.74 -34.53 -40.78
N ALA A 31 11.23 -34.86 -39.58
CA ALA A 31 10.14 -35.81 -39.40
C ALA A 31 8.85 -35.28 -40.06
N GLU A 32 8.53 -33.99 -39.92
CA GLU A 32 7.39 -33.35 -40.61
C GLU A 32 7.47 -33.53 -42.14
N LYS A 33 8.66 -33.27 -42.71
CA LYS A 33 8.86 -33.42 -44.16
C LYS A 33 8.77 -34.88 -44.63
N LEU A 34 9.21 -35.83 -43.80
CA LEU A 34 9.15 -37.27 -44.12
C LEU A 34 7.73 -37.79 -43.96
N LEU A 35 7.01 -37.37 -42.94
CA LEU A 35 5.61 -37.73 -42.74
C LEU A 35 4.74 -37.25 -43.91
N ALA A 36 4.94 -36.01 -44.37
CA ALA A 36 4.24 -35.45 -45.53
C ALA A 36 4.48 -36.25 -46.82
N LYS A 37 5.58 -37.02 -46.90
CA LYS A 37 5.91 -37.91 -48.01
C LYS A 37 5.57 -39.38 -47.72
N ASN A 38 4.87 -39.67 -46.61
CA ASN A 38 4.60 -41.03 -46.11
C ASN A 38 5.87 -41.91 -45.94
N ALA A 39 6.98 -41.27 -45.60
CA ALA A 39 8.30 -41.94 -45.48
C ALA A 39 8.65 -42.34 -44.02
N ILE A 40 7.81 -42.02 -43.04
CA ILE A 40 7.90 -42.47 -41.65
C ILE A 40 6.52 -42.86 -41.14
N SER A 41 6.47 -43.69 -40.10
CA SER A 41 5.24 -44.03 -39.42
C SER A 41 4.70 -42.91 -38.54
N MET A 42 3.40 -42.91 -38.25
CA MET A 42 2.81 -41.95 -37.32
C MET A 42 3.38 -42.09 -35.91
N GLN A 43 3.67 -43.30 -35.47
CA GLN A 43 4.32 -43.58 -34.18
C GLN A 43 5.72 -42.95 -34.08
N GLU A 44 6.48 -43.03 -35.13
CA GLU A 44 7.85 -42.43 -35.18
C GLU A 44 7.77 -40.91 -35.15
N PHE A 45 6.79 -40.34 -35.86
CA PHE A 45 6.51 -38.88 -35.80
C PHE A 45 6.14 -38.45 -34.40
N GLU A 46 5.18 -39.11 -33.75
CA GLU A 46 4.73 -38.81 -32.38
C GLU A 46 5.88 -38.91 -31.37
N THR A 47 6.74 -39.92 -31.50
CA THR A 47 7.95 -40.08 -30.68
C THR A 47 8.91 -38.88 -30.84
N THR A 48 9.11 -38.42 -32.08
CA THR A 48 9.96 -37.28 -32.39
C THR A 48 9.33 -35.98 -31.85
N GLN A 49 8.03 -35.84 -31.98
CA GLN A 49 7.26 -34.72 -31.45
C GLN A 49 7.36 -34.63 -29.93
N ALA A 50 7.19 -35.78 -29.23
CA ALA A 50 7.36 -35.85 -27.77
C ALA A 50 8.77 -35.42 -27.34
N SER A 51 9.80 -35.90 -28.06
CA SER A 51 11.21 -35.56 -27.81
C SER A 51 11.46 -34.06 -28.01
N TYR A 52 10.89 -33.45 -29.05
CA TYR A 52 10.95 -32.02 -29.31
C TYR A 52 10.28 -31.22 -28.18
N THR A 53 9.08 -31.62 -27.79
CA THR A 53 8.33 -30.94 -26.69
C THR A 53 9.10 -30.98 -25.38
N ASN A 54 9.69 -32.14 -25.03
CA ASN A 54 10.49 -32.28 -23.82
C ASN A 54 11.75 -31.41 -23.88
N ALA A 55 12.48 -31.41 -25.01
CA ALA A 55 13.65 -30.56 -25.16
C ALA A 55 13.33 -29.07 -25.13
N LYS A 56 12.21 -28.66 -25.72
CA LYS A 56 11.69 -27.28 -25.67
C LYS A 56 11.41 -26.85 -24.24
N SER A 57 10.65 -27.64 -23.49
CA SER A 57 10.30 -27.33 -22.09
C SER A 57 11.56 -27.26 -21.20
N ALA A 58 12.53 -28.15 -21.40
CA ALA A 58 13.79 -28.12 -20.66
C ALA A 58 14.62 -26.87 -20.99
N PHE A 59 14.63 -26.42 -22.23
CA PHE A 59 15.30 -25.19 -22.65
C PHE A 59 14.62 -23.95 -22.06
N GLU A 60 13.28 -23.86 -22.13
CA GLU A 60 12.51 -22.74 -21.57
C GLU A 60 12.70 -22.63 -20.05
N ASN A 61 12.73 -23.76 -19.34
CA ASN A 61 13.02 -23.79 -17.92
C ASN A 61 14.42 -23.26 -17.60
N ALA A 62 15.44 -23.73 -18.31
CA ALA A 62 16.82 -23.26 -18.12
C ALA A 62 16.97 -21.77 -18.45
N GLN A 63 16.24 -21.27 -19.46
CA GLN A 63 16.21 -19.86 -19.81
C GLN A 63 15.58 -19.02 -18.69
N ASN A 64 14.46 -19.47 -18.13
CA ASN A 64 13.79 -18.79 -17.02
C ASN A 64 14.71 -18.76 -15.79
N THR A 65 15.31 -19.88 -15.43
CA THR A 65 16.23 -19.98 -14.30
C THR A 65 17.45 -19.05 -14.46
N LEU A 66 18.00 -18.94 -15.67
CA LEU A 66 19.08 -17.98 -15.98
C LEU A 66 18.60 -16.53 -15.87
N ASN A 67 17.38 -16.22 -16.31
CA ASN A 67 16.80 -14.89 -16.17
C ASN A 67 16.56 -14.52 -14.70
N ASP A 68 16.17 -15.50 -13.89
CA ASP A 68 15.88 -15.33 -12.45
C ASP A 68 17.16 -15.09 -11.62
N THR A 69 18.36 -15.32 -12.19
CA THR A 69 19.60 -14.88 -11.56
C THR A 69 19.68 -13.36 -11.41
N LYS A 70 18.87 -12.61 -12.19
CA LYS A 70 18.86 -11.14 -12.21
C LYS A 70 17.63 -10.60 -11.48
N LEU A 71 17.80 -10.22 -10.24
CA LEU A 71 16.76 -9.55 -9.48
C LEU A 71 16.52 -8.15 -10.08
N ARG A 72 15.32 -7.93 -10.62
CA ARG A 72 14.93 -6.65 -11.22
C ARG A 72 13.96 -5.92 -10.29
N ALA A 73 14.09 -4.59 -10.25
CA ALA A 73 13.10 -3.76 -9.58
C ALA A 73 11.75 -3.88 -10.31
N PRO A 74 10.63 -4.15 -9.60
CA PRO A 74 9.30 -4.25 -10.20
C PRO A 74 8.70 -2.88 -10.56
N PHE A 75 9.24 -1.79 -10.03
CA PHE A 75 8.84 -0.42 -10.29
C PHE A 75 10.03 0.55 -10.16
N ASP A 76 9.86 1.77 -10.66
CA ASP A 76 10.84 2.84 -10.49
C ASP A 76 10.81 3.38 -9.07
N GLY A 77 11.99 3.50 -8.43
CA GLY A 77 12.07 3.91 -7.04
C GLY A 77 13.52 4.00 -6.55
N PHE A 78 13.66 4.06 -5.23
CA PHE A 78 14.94 4.16 -4.54
C PHE A 78 15.17 2.96 -3.64
N ILE A 79 16.41 2.52 -3.55
CA ILE A 79 16.81 1.51 -2.56
C ILE A 79 16.92 2.20 -1.20
N GLN A 80 16.01 1.87 -0.29
CA GLN A 80 16.03 2.38 1.08
C GLN A 80 17.06 1.66 1.93
N LYS A 81 17.16 0.33 1.77
CA LYS A 81 18.04 -0.52 2.56
C LYS A 81 18.52 -1.71 1.74
N LYS A 82 19.78 -2.05 1.94
CA LYS A 82 20.42 -3.27 1.45
C LYS A 82 20.55 -4.25 2.64
N TYR A 83 20.12 -5.47 2.49
CA TYR A 83 20.13 -6.50 3.54
C TYR A 83 21.26 -7.51 3.38
N VAL A 84 21.92 -7.51 2.23
CA VAL A 84 22.97 -8.46 1.88
C VAL A 84 24.21 -7.72 1.39
N GLU A 85 25.38 -8.28 1.61
CA GLU A 85 26.64 -7.77 1.08
C GLU A 85 27.00 -8.42 -0.27
N ASN A 86 27.93 -7.80 -1.00
CA ASN A 86 28.45 -8.37 -2.23
C ASN A 86 29.15 -9.70 -1.92
N TYR A 87 28.95 -10.67 -2.80
CA TYR A 87 29.48 -12.04 -2.66
C TYR A 87 28.95 -12.82 -1.46
N GLN A 88 27.91 -12.35 -0.80
CA GLN A 88 27.24 -13.06 0.25
C GLN A 88 26.34 -14.16 -0.32
N ARG A 89 26.36 -15.33 0.30
CA ARG A 89 25.43 -16.41 -0.02
C ARG A 89 24.03 -16.04 0.45
N VAL A 90 23.05 -16.15 -0.45
CA VAL A 90 21.63 -15.90 -0.17
C VAL A 90 20.83 -17.19 -0.19
N GLN A 91 19.70 -17.19 0.51
CA GLN A 91 18.76 -18.31 0.56
C GLN A 91 17.44 -17.93 -0.11
N PRO A 92 16.68 -18.91 -0.64
CA PRO A 92 15.31 -18.65 -1.12
C PRO A 92 14.46 -17.96 -0.03
N GLY A 93 13.75 -16.89 -0.42
CA GLY A 93 12.94 -16.10 0.50
C GLY A 93 13.70 -15.04 1.31
N GLN A 94 15.00 -14.98 1.22
CA GLN A 94 15.79 -13.95 1.89
C GLN A 94 15.62 -12.59 1.20
N GLY A 95 15.30 -11.55 1.98
CA GLY A 95 15.25 -10.17 1.48
C GLY A 95 16.63 -9.67 1.08
N VAL A 96 16.77 -9.10 -0.11
CA VAL A 96 18.01 -8.56 -0.65
C VAL A 96 18.06 -7.04 -0.50
N VAL A 97 17.02 -6.35 -0.95
CA VAL A 97 16.91 -4.89 -0.87
C VAL A 97 15.49 -4.49 -0.49
N CYS A 98 15.36 -3.35 0.17
CA CYS A 98 14.09 -2.65 0.34
C CYS A 98 13.99 -1.56 -0.72
N LEU A 99 13.00 -1.65 -1.60
CA LEU A 99 12.73 -0.69 -2.66
C LEU A 99 11.50 0.15 -2.27
N ILE A 100 11.61 1.47 -2.38
CA ILE A 100 10.51 2.40 -2.09
C ILE A 100 10.20 3.25 -3.31
N ASN A 101 8.92 3.58 -3.48
CA ASN A 101 8.48 4.57 -4.45
C ASN A 101 7.94 5.82 -3.71
N PRO A 102 8.72 6.90 -3.59
CA PRO A 102 8.29 8.08 -2.87
C PRO A 102 7.10 8.80 -3.54
N ALA A 103 6.89 8.61 -4.84
CA ALA A 103 5.74 9.21 -5.55
C ALA A 103 4.39 8.61 -5.13
N LYS A 104 4.40 7.51 -4.39
CA LYS A 104 3.20 6.81 -3.89
C LYS A 104 3.20 6.70 -2.37
N LEU A 105 3.55 7.80 -1.68
CA LEU A 105 3.49 7.83 -0.23
C LEU A 105 2.04 7.69 0.24
N GLN A 106 1.86 6.87 1.27
CA GLN A 106 0.60 6.68 1.97
C GLN A 106 0.83 6.95 3.45
N VAL A 107 -0.17 7.50 4.09
CA VAL A 107 -0.21 7.62 5.55
C VAL A 107 -1.07 6.48 6.07
N GLU A 108 -0.51 5.66 6.92
CA GLU A 108 -1.19 4.56 7.59
C GLU A 108 -1.39 4.91 9.06
N PHE A 109 -2.61 4.74 9.55
CA PHE A 109 -2.93 4.88 10.96
C PHE A 109 -4.09 3.95 11.33
N THR A 110 -4.22 3.67 12.61
CA THR A 110 -5.28 2.79 13.11
C THR A 110 -6.24 3.61 13.98
N ILE A 111 -7.53 3.41 13.78
CA ILE A 111 -8.59 4.05 14.58
C ILE A 111 -9.42 3.00 15.29
N PRO A 112 -9.98 3.30 16.47
CA PRO A 112 -10.99 2.46 17.10
C PRO A 112 -12.21 2.27 16.19
N GLU A 113 -12.81 1.08 16.21
CA GLU A 113 -14.01 0.76 15.40
C GLU A 113 -15.16 1.76 15.63
N THR A 114 -15.30 2.25 16.87
CA THR A 114 -16.32 3.26 17.24
C THR A 114 -16.17 4.57 16.48
N ASN A 115 -14.99 4.85 15.95
CA ASN A 115 -14.65 6.12 15.30
C ASN A 115 -14.60 6.01 13.77
N ILE A 116 -14.96 4.86 13.20
CA ILE A 116 -14.89 4.64 11.75
C ILE A 116 -15.77 5.64 10.97
N SER A 117 -16.90 6.05 11.56
CA SER A 117 -17.79 7.04 10.96
C SER A 117 -17.11 8.37 10.68
N TYR A 118 -16.08 8.76 11.45
CA TYR A 118 -15.35 10.01 11.24
C TYR A 118 -14.52 10.03 9.96
N VAL A 119 -14.17 8.86 9.47
CA VAL A 119 -13.36 8.70 8.25
C VAL A 119 -14.20 8.39 7.02
N THR A 120 -15.38 7.76 7.24
CA THR A 120 -16.32 7.39 6.18
C THR A 120 -17.36 8.44 5.86
N SER A 121 -17.64 9.35 6.81
CA SER A 121 -18.55 10.50 6.61
C SER A 121 -17.85 11.64 5.86
N PRO A 122 -18.60 12.58 5.28
CA PRO A 122 -18.02 13.79 4.69
C PRO A 122 -17.19 14.54 5.73
N SER A 123 -15.89 14.48 5.59
CA SER A 123 -14.94 15.12 6.50
C SER A 123 -13.74 15.61 5.69
N THR A 124 -13.16 16.72 6.14
CA THR A 124 -11.91 17.20 5.57
C THR A 124 -10.76 16.64 6.41
N ILE A 125 -9.87 15.87 5.77
CA ILE A 125 -8.74 15.24 6.45
C ILE A 125 -7.48 15.99 6.08
N TYR A 126 -6.67 16.30 7.10
CA TYR A 126 -5.36 16.90 6.94
C TYR A 126 -4.27 16.03 7.55
N VAL A 127 -3.10 16.10 6.97
CA VAL A 127 -1.87 15.46 7.48
C VAL A 127 -0.85 16.53 7.79
N GLU A 128 -0.30 16.50 9.00
CA GLU A 128 0.81 17.34 9.45
C GLU A 128 2.01 16.43 9.72
N PHE A 129 3.10 16.63 9.01
CA PHE A 129 4.34 15.89 9.27
C PHE A 129 5.11 16.54 10.42
N ASP A 130 5.63 15.74 11.34
CA ASP A 130 6.44 16.24 12.46
C ASP A 130 7.67 17.03 12.01
N ALA A 131 8.20 16.71 10.82
CA ALA A 131 9.30 17.44 10.19
C ALA A 131 8.90 18.85 9.69
N TYR A 132 7.60 19.13 9.51
CA TYR A 132 7.07 20.37 8.94
C TYR A 132 5.88 20.88 9.75
N LYS A 133 6.09 21.11 11.04
CA LYS A 133 5.07 21.58 11.98
C LYS A 133 4.38 22.86 11.49
N GLY A 134 3.07 22.92 11.63
CA GLY A 134 2.24 24.04 11.19
C GLY A 134 1.89 24.02 9.69
N LYS A 135 2.34 23.00 8.95
CA LYS A 135 1.92 22.76 7.55
C LYS A 135 0.93 21.64 7.48
N LEU A 136 -0.29 21.97 7.11
CA LEU A 136 -1.39 21.02 6.92
C LEU A 136 -1.52 20.71 5.43
N PHE A 137 -1.51 19.45 5.08
CA PHE A 137 -1.72 18.97 3.72
C PHE A 137 -3.03 18.23 3.65
N GLN A 138 -3.87 18.59 2.70
CA GLN A 138 -5.14 17.89 2.49
C GLN A 138 -4.88 16.46 2.05
N ALA A 139 -5.64 15.53 2.63
CA ALA A 139 -5.53 14.11 2.34
C ALA A 139 -6.91 13.50 2.11
N LYS A 140 -6.95 12.38 1.40
CA LYS A 140 -8.16 11.61 1.16
C LYS A 140 -7.97 10.16 1.55
N VAL A 141 -9.06 9.54 2.00
CA VAL A 141 -9.06 8.10 2.28
C VAL A 141 -8.88 7.35 0.96
N LYS A 142 -7.88 6.50 0.93
CA LYS A 142 -7.65 5.57 -0.17
C LYS A 142 -8.45 4.29 0.05
N GLU A 143 -8.28 3.71 1.22
CA GLU A 143 -8.93 2.47 1.64
C GLU A 143 -8.88 2.34 3.17
N TYR A 144 -9.75 1.53 3.71
CA TYR A 144 -9.72 1.06 5.08
C TYR A 144 -10.07 -0.42 5.10
N VAL A 145 -9.57 -1.14 6.10
CA VAL A 145 -9.79 -2.58 6.22
C VAL A 145 -10.94 -2.80 7.21
N GLU A 146 -12.06 -3.36 6.73
CA GLU A 146 -13.27 -3.57 7.55
C GLU A 146 -13.09 -4.58 8.69
N ALA A 147 -12.03 -5.39 8.64
CA ALA A 147 -11.72 -6.36 9.67
C ALA A 147 -10.39 -6.01 10.33
N SER A 148 -10.37 -5.89 11.66
CA SER A 148 -9.13 -5.77 12.41
C SER A 148 -8.48 -7.15 12.55
N PRO A 149 -7.29 -7.39 11.97
CA PRO A 149 -6.63 -8.70 12.07
C PRO A 149 -6.28 -9.08 13.51
N ASP A 150 -6.00 -8.07 14.37
CA ASP A 150 -5.44 -8.24 15.71
C ASP A 150 -6.30 -7.60 16.82
N GLY A 151 -7.53 -7.15 16.54
CA GLY A 151 -8.37 -6.43 17.50
C GLY A 151 -7.83 -5.05 17.91
N ALA A 152 -6.81 -4.54 17.23
CA ALA A 152 -6.16 -3.28 17.56
C ALA A 152 -6.89 -2.04 16.98
N GLY A 153 -7.98 -2.25 16.22
CA GLY A 153 -8.73 -1.20 15.52
C GLY A 153 -8.68 -1.35 14.00
N VAL A 154 -9.27 -0.41 13.30
CA VAL A 154 -9.40 -0.41 11.83
C VAL A 154 -8.22 0.32 11.21
N PRO A 155 -7.38 -0.37 10.40
CA PRO A 155 -6.34 0.29 9.62
C PRO A 155 -6.94 1.18 8.53
N VAL A 156 -6.47 2.41 8.44
CA VAL A 156 -6.91 3.42 7.45
C VAL A 156 -5.69 3.90 6.68
N PHE A 157 -5.82 3.95 5.36
CA PHE A 157 -4.78 4.42 4.46
C PHE A 157 -5.24 5.69 3.77
N LEU A 158 -4.43 6.74 3.88
CA LEU A 158 -4.66 8.02 3.19
C LEU A 158 -3.62 8.22 2.10
N TYR A 159 -3.98 8.99 1.08
CA TYR A 159 -3.05 9.63 0.17
C TYR A 159 -3.16 11.14 0.28
N ILE A 160 -2.06 11.84 0.06
CA ILE A 160 -2.04 13.31 0.10
C ILE A 160 -2.56 13.81 -1.24
N ASP A 161 -3.65 14.59 -1.18
CA ASP A 161 -4.30 15.20 -2.34
C ASP A 161 -4.26 16.72 -2.20
N ASP A 162 -3.05 17.24 -2.13
CA ASP A 162 -2.79 18.66 -1.92
C ASP A 162 -1.83 19.17 -3.02
N PRO A 163 -2.22 20.17 -3.82
CA PRO A 163 -1.38 20.71 -4.88
C PRO A 163 -0.10 21.39 -4.36
N GLU A 164 -0.07 21.82 -3.09
CA GLU A 164 1.11 22.41 -2.48
C GLU A 164 2.13 21.35 -2.00
N PHE A 165 1.70 20.09 -1.93
CA PHE A 165 2.56 18.99 -1.51
C PHE A 165 3.46 18.53 -2.66
N ASP A 166 4.72 18.95 -2.63
CA ASP A 166 5.74 18.50 -3.59
C ASP A 166 6.90 17.80 -2.82
N LEU A 167 7.16 16.56 -3.16
CA LEU A 167 8.26 15.76 -2.59
C LEU A 167 9.66 16.34 -2.87
N LYS A 168 9.80 17.17 -3.91
CA LYS A 168 11.04 17.91 -4.16
C LYS A 168 11.25 19.04 -3.14
N LYS A 169 10.16 19.66 -2.70
CA LYS A 169 10.13 20.73 -1.70
C LYS A 169 10.11 20.16 -0.28
N TYR A 170 9.22 19.22 -0.03
CA TYR A 170 9.06 18.57 1.27
C TYR A 170 9.71 17.19 1.21
N LYS A 171 10.92 17.07 1.77
CA LYS A 171 11.71 15.83 1.76
C LYS A 171 11.15 14.80 2.74
N VAL A 172 9.91 14.38 2.50
CA VAL A 172 9.22 13.35 3.30
C VAL A 172 9.57 11.98 2.74
N SER A 173 9.88 11.04 3.62
CA SER A 173 10.21 9.65 3.28
C SER A 173 9.38 8.67 4.10
N VAL A 174 9.37 7.43 3.64
CA VAL A 174 8.76 6.32 4.39
C VAL A 174 9.38 6.21 5.78
N GLY A 175 8.53 6.07 6.81
CA GLY A 175 8.93 6.03 8.21
C GLY A 175 8.90 7.38 8.92
N PHE A 176 8.51 8.47 8.24
CA PHE A 176 8.28 9.75 8.90
C PHE A 176 6.99 9.71 9.71
N SER A 177 7.05 10.27 10.92
CA SER A 177 5.88 10.45 11.77
C SER A 177 5.04 11.63 11.30
N CYS A 178 3.72 11.48 11.42
CA CYS A 178 2.77 12.53 11.09
C CYS A 178 1.57 12.48 12.02
N ARG A 179 0.83 13.57 12.07
CA ARG A 179 -0.46 13.69 12.76
C ARG A 179 -1.56 13.77 11.71
N VAL A 180 -2.60 12.96 11.89
CA VAL A 180 -3.82 13.03 11.09
C VAL A 180 -4.86 13.85 11.85
N ILE A 181 -5.41 14.85 11.19
CA ILE A 181 -6.43 15.75 11.73
C ILE A 181 -7.68 15.57 10.88
N VAL A 182 -8.76 15.11 11.51
CA VAL A 182 -10.05 14.90 10.85
C VAL A 182 -11.00 15.97 11.31
N ASN A 183 -11.39 16.86 10.40
CA ASN A 183 -12.43 17.86 10.66
C ASN A 183 -13.77 17.28 10.22
N ILE A 184 -14.60 16.99 11.19
CA ILE A 184 -15.94 16.44 10.95
C ILE A 184 -16.87 17.64 10.74
N GLU A 185 -17.44 17.73 9.55
CA GLU A 185 -18.56 18.64 9.31
C GLU A 185 -19.80 18.02 9.96
N ASN A 186 -19.97 18.29 11.26
CA ASN A 186 -21.21 17.92 11.92
C ASN A 186 -22.30 18.88 11.45
N ASP A 187 -23.17 18.43 10.56
CA ASP A 187 -24.46 19.09 10.27
C ASP A 187 -25.32 19.29 11.50
N VAL A 188 -24.90 18.74 12.64
CA VAL A 188 -25.65 18.76 13.93
C VAL A 188 -25.26 19.94 14.83
N VAL A 189 -24.12 20.62 14.56
CA VAL A 189 -23.84 21.87 15.28
C VAL A 189 -24.54 23.03 14.55
N LYS A 190 -25.84 22.89 14.35
CA LYS A 190 -26.67 24.02 14.05
C LYS A 190 -26.68 24.94 15.29
N GLU A 191 -25.92 26.02 15.19
CA GLU A 191 -26.03 27.18 16.10
C GLU A 191 -25.82 26.87 17.59
N GLY A 192 -24.83 26.05 17.94
CA GLY A 192 -24.39 25.87 19.32
C GLY A 192 -23.38 26.92 19.75
N ILE A 193 -23.63 27.58 20.89
CA ILE A 193 -22.63 28.44 21.52
C ILE A 193 -21.78 27.59 22.44
N THR A 194 -20.46 27.54 22.16
CA THR A 194 -19.48 26.84 23.03
C THR A 194 -19.29 27.64 24.30
N VAL A 195 -19.58 27.04 25.45
CA VAL A 195 -19.35 27.62 26.76
C VAL A 195 -18.35 26.77 27.57
N PRO A 196 -17.54 27.37 28.45
CA PRO A 196 -16.69 26.62 29.36
C PRO A 196 -17.56 25.70 30.25
N LEU A 197 -17.09 24.48 30.52
CA LEU A 197 -17.79 23.52 31.36
C LEU A 197 -18.14 24.10 32.76
N SER A 198 -17.29 24.98 33.30
CA SER A 198 -17.52 25.72 34.54
C SER A 198 -18.69 26.67 34.51
N ALA A 199 -19.20 27.04 33.34
CA ALA A 199 -20.38 27.89 33.20
C ALA A 199 -21.70 27.09 33.20
N VAL A 200 -21.62 25.76 33.16
CA VAL A 200 -22.76 24.85 33.16
C VAL A 200 -23.02 24.40 34.61
N VAL A 201 -24.22 24.70 35.16
CA VAL A 201 -24.60 24.32 36.50
C VAL A 201 -25.77 23.34 36.42
N PHE A 202 -25.78 22.33 37.28
CA PHE A 202 -26.92 21.43 37.40
C PHE A 202 -27.91 21.99 38.42
N ASP A 203 -29.14 22.25 37.98
CA ASP A 203 -30.23 22.71 38.86
C ASP A 203 -31.07 21.51 39.30
N ASN A 204 -31.01 21.18 40.58
CA ASN A 204 -31.74 20.05 41.17
C ASN A 204 -33.27 20.24 41.11
N ASN A 205 -33.78 21.48 41.17
CA ASN A 205 -35.22 21.77 41.12
C ASN A 205 -35.79 21.57 39.72
N LEU A 206 -35.00 21.89 38.69
CA LEU A 206 -35.37 21.74 37.28
C LEU A 206 -34.91 20.41 36.71
N ASN A 207 -34.16 19.62 37.48
CA ASN A 207 -33.52 18.37 37.05
C ASN A 207 -32.87 18.50 35.64
N SER A 208 -32.16 19.60 35.44
CA SER A 208 -31.59 19.93 34.14
C SER A 208 -30.30 20.76 34.26
N LYS A 209 -29.45 20.67 33.25
CA LYS A 209 -28.29 21.55 33.14
C LYS A 209 -28.73 22.91 32.66
N ILE A 210 -28.19 23.97 33.26
CA ILE A 210 -28.52 25.37 33.00
C ILE A 210 -27.26 26.19 32.81
N VAL A 211 -27.40 27.29 32.09
CA VAL A 211 -26.40 28.37 32.00
C VAL A 211 -27.09 29.69 32.36
N PHE A 212 -26.32 30.60 32.94
CA PHE A 212 -26.77 31.96 33.21
C PHE A 212 -26.31 32.90 32.11
N ILE A 213 -27.24 33.54 31.40
CA ILE A 213 -26.97 34.49 30.33
C ILE A 213 -27.21 35.90 30.84
N TYR A 214 -26.19 36.76 30.79
CA TYR A 214 -26.33 38.17 31.11
C TYR A 214 -26.83 38.93 29.88
N ASN A 215 -27.94 39.61 30.02
CA ASN A 215 -28.50 40.51 29.02
C ASN A 215 -28.05 41.95 29.29
N PRO A 216 -27.16 42.52 28.47
CA PRO A 216 -26.60 43.84 28.71
C PRO A 216 -27.64 44.98 28.57
N SER A 217 -28.72 44.77 27.78
CA SER A 217 -29.77 45.78 27.56
C SER A 217 -30.72 45.92 28.76
N THR A 218 -30.99 44.82 29.45
CA THR A 218 -31.90 44.79 30.63
C THR A 218 -31.12 44.75 31.94
N GLN A 219 -29.80 44.57 31.90
CA GLN A 219 -28.92 44.38 33.07
C GLN A 219 -29.37 43.23 33.98
N LYS A 220 -30.04 42.23 33.43
CA LYS A 220 -30.54 41.06 34.16
C LYS A 220 -29.87 39.80 33.70
N VAL A 221 -29.83 38.82 34.58
CA VAL A 221 -29.36 37.47 34.30
C VAL A 221 -30.55 36.58 34.06
N GLU A 222 -30.56 35.88 32.95
CA GLU A 222 -31.61 34.95 32.58
C GLU A 222 -31.05 33.51 32.64
N LEU A 223 -31.88 32.61 33.16
CA LEU A 223 -31.58 31.19 33.23
C LEU A 223 -32.02 30.52 31.91
N ARG A 224 -31.11 29.77 31.28
CA ARG A 224 -31.44 28.99 30.08
C ARG A 224 -31.05 27.51 30.27
N LYS A 225 -32.04 26.64 30.02
CA LYS A 225 -31.77 25.20 29.99
C LYS A 225 -30.89 24.86 28.79
N VAL A 226 -29.93 23.97 28.99
CA VAL A 226 -29.07 23.46 27.94
C VAL A 226 -29.19 21.93 27.82
N SER A 227 -29.28 21.45 26.60
CA SER A 227 -29.15 20.04 26.27
C SER A 227 -27.70 19.80 25.88
N ASP A 228 -27.06 18.83 26.49
CA ASP A 228 -25.68 18.45 26.09
C ASP A 228 -25.74 17.44 24.95
N GLU A 229 -25.56 17.93 23.76
CA GLU A 229 -25.31 17.11 22.56
C GLU A 229 -23.81 17.08 22.20
N GLY A 230 -22.93 17.23 23.17
CA GLY A 230 -21.49 17.03 22.91
C GLY A 230 -20.59 17.73 23.93
N ILE A 231 -19.67 16.98 24.51
CA ILE A 231 -18.49 17.51 25.20
C ILE A 231 -17.38 17.57 24.16
N ILE A 232 -16.96 18.78 23.80
CA ILE A 232 -15.72 18.99 23.06
C ILE A 232 -14.60 19.02 24.12
N VAL A 233 -13.76 17.99 24.14
CA VAL A 233 -12.55 17.90 24.97
C VAL A 233 -11.37 18.46 24.21
#